data_5588cf246ff6df5dd092bf7ae5a20937
#
_entry.id   5588cf246ff6df5dd092bf7ae5a20937
#
_cell.length_a   1.000
_cell.length_b   1.000
_cell.length_c   1.000
_cell.angle_alpha   90.00
_cell.angle_beta   90.00
_cell.angle_gamma   90.00
#
_symmetry.space_group_name_H-M   'P 1'
#
loop_
_entity.id
_entity.type
_entity.pdbx_description
1 polymer ?
#
loop_
_entity_poly.entity_id
_entity_poly.type
_entity_poly.pdbx_seq_one_letter_code
_entity_poly.pdbx_strand_id
1 'polypeptide(L)' 'MSAHQFDDLPALISVTMAAALLGLSRASAYRYANSGELPVKRLGGRVYIITAKLRPLIDGTEGNAA' A
#
# COMPACT_ATOMS: atom_id res chain seq x y z
N MET A 1 -16.23 -9.16 -5.68
CA MET A 1 -15.78 -8.53 -6.21
C MET A 1 -14.79 -7.60 -5.79
N SER A 2 -14.98 -6.84 -4.78
CA SER A 2 -13.96 -5.94 -4.37
C SER A 2 -12.70 -6.65 -4.05
N ALA A 3 -12.77 -7.85 -3.65
CA ALA A 3 -11.56 -8.54 -3.27
C ALA A 3 -10.61 -8.68 -4.42
N HIS A 4 -11.07 -8.59 -5.63
CA HIS A 4 -10.17 -8.78 -6.72
C HIS A 4 -9.45 -7.51 -7.11
N GLN A 5 -9.74 -6.39 -6.49
CA GLN A 5 -9.04 -5.19 -6.80
C GLN A 5 -7.56 -5.32 -6.67
N PHE A 6 -7.09 -5.96 -5.62
CA PHE A 6 -5.66 -6.06 -5.41
C PHE A 6 -5.03 -7.15 -6.29
N ASP A 7 -5.78 -8.13 -6.71
CA ASP A 7 -5.23 -9.18 -7.52
C ASP A 7 -4.98 -8.68 -8.95
N ASP A 8 -5.71 -7.67 -9.39
CA ASP A 8 -5.53 -7.16 -10.72
C ASP A 8 -4.51 -6.04 -10.81
N LEU A 9 -3.95 -5.63 -9.73
CA LEU A 9 -3.00 -4.52 -9.74
C LEU A 9 -1.60 -4.96 -10.10
N PRO A 10 -0.80 -4.09 -10.66
CA PRO A 10 0.59 -4.39 -10.92
C PRO A 10 1.32 -4.63 -9.62
N ALA A 11 2.48 -5.22 -9.68
CA ALA A 11 3.28 -5.49 -8.50
C ALA A 11 3.63 -4.24 -7.71
N LEU A 12 3.83 -3.12 -8.39
CA LEU A 12 4.12 -1.86 -7.74
C LEU A 12 3.12 -0.82 -8.20
N ILE A 13 2.64 0.01 -7.29
CA ILE A 13 1.70 1.06 -7.62
C ILE A 13 2.20 2.36 -7.00
N SER A 14 1.67 3.47 -7.45
CA SER A 14 2.10 4.76 -6.92
C SER A 14 1.54 4.96 -5.52
N VAL A 15 2.14 5.83 -4.76
CA VAL A 15 1.63 6.18 -3.43
C VAL A 15 0.24 6.78 -3.56
N THR A 16 -0.01 7.56 -4.61
CA THR A 16 -1.31 8.17 -4.82
C THR A 16 -2.39 7.11 -5.06
N MET A 17 -2.07 6.09 -5.85
CA MET A 17 -3.02 5.04 -6.09
C MET A 17 -3.27 4.24 -4.82
N ALA A 18 -2.23 3.98 -4.06
CA ALA A 18 -2.38 3.26 -2.80
C ALA A 18 -3.27 4.06 -1.84
N ALA A 19 -3.12 5.39 -1.83
CA ALA A 19 -3.94 6.23 -0.97
C ALA A 19 -5.42 6.07 -1.33
N ALA A 20 -5.73 6.06 -2.62
CA ALA A 20 -7.10 5.90 -3.05
C ALA A 20 -7.66 4.53 -2.64
N LEU A 21 -6.86 3.49 -2.80
CA LEU A 21 -7.30 2.16 -2.45
C LEU A 21 -7.51 2.00 -0.95
N LEU A 22 -6.71 2.66 -0.15
CA LEU A 22 -6.79 2.53 1.29
C LEU A 22 -7.71 3.57 1.94
N GLY A 23 -8.24 4.48 1.17
CA GLY A 23 -9.09 5.52 1.73
C GLY A 23 -8.34 6.56 2.51
N LEU A 24 -7.07 6.81 2.16
CA LEU A 24 -6.26 7.78 2.86
C LEU A 24 -6.08 9.03 2.02
N SER A 25 -5.76 10.14 2.66
CA SER A 25 -5.41 11.33 1.92
C SER A 25 -4.02 11.11 1.35
N ARG A 26 -3.66 11.83 0.31
CA ARG A 26 -2.36 11.70 -0.29
C ARG A 26 -1.27 12.03 0.73
N ALA A 27 -1.48 13.07 1.50
CA ALA A 27 -0.49 13.47 2.49
C ALA A 27 -0.26 12.37 3.54
N SER A 28 -1.34 11.75 3.99
CA SER A 28 -1.20 10.68 4.96
C SER A 28 -0.49 9.48 4.36
N ALA A 29 -0.81 9.14 3.11
CA ALA A 29 -0.17 8.00 2.47
C ALA A 29 1.33 8.22 2.30
N TYR A 30 1.75 9.43 1.93
CA TYR A 30 3.16 9.72 1.78
C TYR A 30 3.85 9.69 3.16
N ARG A 31 3.17 10.14 4.19
CA ARG A 31 3.75 10.11 5.51
C ARG A 31 3.96 8.66 5.97
N TYR A 32 2.97 7.80 5.73
CA TYR A 32 3.10 6.40 6.12
C TYR A 32 4.16 5.68 5.26
N ALA A 33 4.29 6.07 4.00
CA ALA A 33 5.31 5.50 3.15
C ALA A 33 6.69 5.89 3.66
N ASN A 34 6.86 7.13 4.09
CA ASN A 34 8.15 7.59 4.58
C ASN A 34 8.48 6.99 5.94
N SER A 35 7.50 6.71 6.76
CA SER A 35 7.77 6.18 8.08
C SER A 35 7.96 4.66 8.07
N GLY A 36 7.69 4.04 6.92
CA GLY A 36 7.84 2.59 6.84
C GLY A 36 6.59 1.84 7.23
N GLU A 37 5.49 2.53 7.49
CA GLU A 37 4.26 1.84 7.84
C GLU A 37 3.58 1.26 6.62
N LEU A 38 3.89 1.73 5.43
CA LEU A 38 3.41 1.13 4.22
C LEU A 38 4.58 0.42 3.55
N PRO A 39 4.34 -0.70 2.88
CA PRO A 39 5.42 -1.43 2.21
C PRO A 39 5.86 -0.69 0.96
N VAL A 40 7.05 -0.16 0.97
CA VAL A 40 7.55 0.62 -0.15
C VAL A 40 8.78 0.05 -0.80
N LYS A 41 9.00 0.40 -2.05
CA LYS A 41 10.17 0.02 -2.80
C LYS A 41 10.63 1.26 -3.53
N ARG A 42 11.90 1.58 -3.45
CA ARG A 42 12.43 2.75 -4.14
C ARG A 42 13.11 2.31 -5.41
N LEU A 43 12.70 2.87 -6.53
CA LEU A 43 13.30 2.56 -7.80
C LEU A 43 13.48 3.84 -8.57
N GLY A 44 14.67 4.08 -9.04
CA GLY A 44 14.94 5.24 -9.88
C GLY A 44 14.57 6.57 -9.26
N GLY A 45 14.73 6.69 -7.99
CA GLY A 45 14.39 7.93 -7.31
C GLY A 45 12.91 8.09 -6.99
N ARG A 46 12.10 7.09 -7.32
CA ARG A 46 10.70 7.17 -7.01
C ARG A 46 10.33 6.12 -5.98
N VAL A 47 9.26 6.39 -5.25
CA VAL A 47 8.80 5.48 -4.21
C VAL A 47 7.53 4.81 -4.71
N TYR A 48 7.49 3.49 -4.65
CA TYR A 48 6.32 2.73 -5.07
C TYR A 48 5.83 1.89 -3.91
N ILE A 49 4.57 1.52 -3.94
CA ILE A 49 3.99 0.66 -2.91
C ILE A 49 3.95 -0.77 -3.44
N ILE A 50 4.39 -1.72 -2.64
CA ILE A 50 4.43 -3.12 -3.02
C ILE A 50 3.04 -3.69 -2.82
N THR A 51 2.34 -3.95 -3.91
CA THR A 51 0.94 -4.35 -3.86
C THR A 51 0.72 -5.64 -3.09
N ALA A 52 1.60 -6.60 -3.27
CA ALA A 52 1.43 -7.89 -2.62
C ALA A 52 1.42 -7.79 -1.09
N LYS A 53 2.06 -6.76 -0.56
CA LYS A 53 2.12 -6.63 0.89
C LYS A 53 0.99 -5.76 1.45
N LEU A 54 0.15 -5.20 0.59
CA LEU A 54 -0.94 -4.41 1.08
C LEU A 54 -2.08 -5.27 1.58
N ARG A 55 -2.31 -6.42 0.95
CA ARG A 55 -3.42 -7.26 1.34
C ARG A 55 -3.33 -7.69 2.82
N PRO A 56 -2.24 -8.24 3.28
CA PRO A 56 -2.14 -8.63 4.69
C PRO A 56 -2.28 -7.43 5.62
N LEU A 57 -1.80 -6.28 5.18
CA LEU A 57 -1.87 -5.09 5.99
C LEU A 57 -3.34 -4.66 6.14
N ILE A 58 -4.10 -4.72 5.06
CA ILE A 58 -5.48 -4.32 5.10
C ILE A 58 -6.33 -5.35 5.82
N ASP A 59 -6.04 -6.62 5.63
CA ASP A 59 -6.81 -7.66 6.26
C ASP A 59 -6.54 -7.70 7.75
N GLY A 60 -5.45 -7.13 8.16
CA GLY A 60 -5.12 -7.11 9.58
C GLY A 60 -4.78 -8.44 10.15
N THR A 61 -4.48 -9.41 9.35
CA THR A 61 -4.21 -10.70 9.86
C THR A 61 -3.03 -10.73 10.68
N GLU A 62 -1.96 -10.07 10.29
CA GLU A 62 -0.84 -10.18 11.11
C GLU A 62 -0.97 -9.18 12.15
N GLY A 63 -1.59 -8.12 11.96
CA GLY A 63 -1.63 -7.17 12.96
C GLY A 63 -2.37 -7.58 14.13
N ASN A 64 -3.34 -8.35 13.96
CA ASN A 64 -4.12 -8.64 15.03
C ASN A 64 -3.56 -9.59 15.83
N ALA A 65 -2.67 -10.10 15.48
CA ALA A 65 -2.05 -11.05 16.28
C ALA A 65 -1.90 -10.45 17.57
N ALA A 66 -1.93 -9.29 17.65
CA ALA A 66 -1.70 -8.74 18.95
C ALA A 66 -2.78 -9.01 19.88
#